data_ce7eb1c3324ed659fa1eb400fc2b8e81
#
_entry.id   ce7eb1c3324ed659fa1eb400fc2b8e81
#
_cell.length_a   1.000
_cell.length_b   1.000
_cell.length_c   1.000
_cell.angle_alpha   90.00
_cell.angle_beta   90.00
_cell.angle_gamma   90.00
#
_symmetry.space_group_name_H-M   'P 1'
#
loop_
_entity.id
_entity.type
_entity.pdbx_description
1 polymer ?
#
loop_
_entity_poly.entity_id
_entity_poly.type
_entity_poly.pdbx_seq_one_letter_code
_entity_poly.pdbx_strand_id
1 'polypeptide(L)'
;MIELGIDLGTANTIVCDTDAGIVLDEPSVLLQAEEPRGHRRVVTVGRDASSLLGRTAGGVRALRPVQDGVIVDTESAETYLRALIRRVAPRPWQRARVRAVIGVPSGATPLERQALIEAADEAGIRRATGL
;
A
#
# COMPACT_ATOMS: atom_id res chain seq x y z
N MET A 1 13.89 -12.06 12.21
CA MET A 1 13.08 -12.08 10.97
C MET A 1 11.66 -11.67 11.32
N ILE A 2 11.14 -10.69 10.63
CA ILE A 2 9.76 -10.22 10.82
C ILE A 2 8.92 -10.77 9.68
N GLU A 3 7.81 -11.42 10.01
CA GLU A 3 6.89 -11.96 9.01
C GLU A 3 5.58 -11.18 9.05
N LEU A 4 5.22 -10.58 7.92
CA LEU A 4 4.01 -9.79 7.77
C LEU A 4 3.06 -10.44 6.77
N GLY A 5 1.77 -10.40 7.09
CA GLY A 5 0.70 -10.61 6.13
C GLY A 5 0.06 -9.28 5.82
N ILE A 6 -0.04 -8.92 4.55
CA ILE A 6 -0.66 -7.68 4.12
C ILE A 6 -1.87 -8.01 3.28
N ASP A 7 -3.05 -7.59 3.73
CA ASP A 7 -4.30 -7.79 3.00
C ASP A 7 -4.77 -6.45 2.45
N LEU A 8 -4.67 -6.30 1.13
CA LEU A 8 -5.11 -5.10 0.41
C LEU A 8 -6.60 -5.23 0.09
N GLY A 9 -7.44 -4.76 0.99
CA GLY A 9 -8.89 -4.79 0.80
C GLY A 9 -9.42 -3.53 0.14
N THR A 10 -10.65 -3.59 -0.35
CA THR A 10 -11.36 -2.45 -0.93
C THR A 10 -11.60 -1.36 0.10
N ALA A 11 -12.13 -1.71 1.25
CA ALA A 11 -12.42 -0.75 2.31
C ALA A 11 -11.23 -0.51 3.21
N ASN A 12 -10.61 -1.58 3.69
CA ASN A 12 -9.53 -1.53 4.67
C ASN A 12 -8.35 -2.39 4.25
N THR A 13 -7.16 -1.94 4.64
CA THR A 13 -5.94 -2.74 4.55
C THR A 13 -5.55 -3.18 5.94
N ILE A 14 -5.26 -4.46 6.08
CA ILE A 14 -4.85 -5.05 7.35
C ILE A 14 -3.44 -5.60 7.21
N VAL A 15 -2.58 -5.25 8.16
CA VAL A 15 -1.23 -5.82 8.25
C VAL A 15 -1.12 -6.58 9.56
N CYS A 16 -0.76 -7.85 9.46
CA CYS A 16 -0.53 -8.73 10.59
C CYS A 16 0.94 -9.09 10.71
N ASP A 17 1.46 -9.02 11.92
CA ASP A 17 2.76 -9.60 12.29
C ASP A 17 2.49 -10.93 12.95
N THR A 18 3.21 -11.99 12.58
CA THR A 18 2.98 -13.34 13.15
C THR A 18 3.19 -13.38 14.66
N ASP A 19 4.02 -12.51 15.20
CA ASP A 19 4.29 -12.46 16.65
C ASP A 19 3.41 -11.45 17.38
N ALA A 20 3.20 -10.27 16.79
CA ALA A 20 2.52 -9.16 17.44
C ALA A 20 1.01 -9.08 17.14
N GLY A 21 0.51 -9.84 16.15
CA GLY A 21 -0.87 -9.75 15.70
C GLY A 21 -1.09 -8.60 14.72
N ILE A 22 -2.30 -8.02 14.73
CA ILE A 22 -2.63 -6.91 13.82
C ILE A 22 -1.85 -5.67 14.24
N VAL A 23 -1.01 -5.17 13.34
CA VAL A 23 -0.19 -3.97 13.57
C VAL A 23 -0.71 -2.76 12.80
N LEU A 24 -1.60 -2.98 11.82
CA LEU A 24 -2.26 -1.91 11.09
C LEU A 24 -3.61 -2.39 10.59
N ASP A 25 -4.63 -1.57 10.77
CA ASP A 25 -5.97 -1.79 10.25
C ASP A 25 -6.53 -0.41 9.93
N GLU A 26 -6.44 -0.01 8.66
CA GLU A 26 -6.82 1.33 8.24
C GLU A 26 -7.52 1.32 6.90
N PRO A 27 -8.29 2.38 6.62
CA PRO A 27 -8.91 2.54 5.30
C PRO A 27 -7.89 2.47 4.17
N SER A 28 -8.25 1.77 3.10
CA SER A 28 -7.42 1.66 1.89
C SER A 28 -7.56 2.93 1.06
N VAL A 29 -6.94 4.01 1.52
CA VAL A 29 -7.01 5.33 0.88
C VAL A 29 -5.61 5.93 0.79
N LEU A 30 -5.35 6.57 -0.34
CA LEU A 30 -4.10 7.25 -0.65
C LEU A 30 -4.40 8.71 -0.97
N LEU A 31 -3.67 9.62 -0.35
CA LEU A 31 -3.69 11.03 -0.69
C LEU A 31 -2.43 11.36 -1.47
N GLN A 32 -2.60 11.78 -2.72
CA GLN A 32 -1.52 12.13 -3.63
C GLN A 32 -1.57 13.60 -4.01
N ALA A 33 -0.40 14.22 -4.14
CA ALA A 33 -0.25 15.53 -4.75
C ALA A 33 0.39 15.37 -6.13
N GLU A 34 -0.18 16.04 -7.13
CA GLU A 34 0.44 16.13 -8.44
C GLU A 34 1.47 17.25 -8.43
N GLU A 35 2.66 16.92 -8.91
CA GLU A 35 3.75 17.87 -9.05
C GLU A 35 3.95 18.22 -10.53
N PRO A 36 4.68 19.33 -10.84
CA PRO A 36 5.01 19.64 -12.21
C PRO A 36 5.67 18.48 -12.93
N ARG A 37 5.40 18.32 -14.23
CA ARG A 37 5.88 17.23 -15.09
C ARG A 37 5.22 15.88 -14.84
N GLY A 38 4.03 15.86 -14.23
CA GLY A 38 3.26 14.63 -14.04
C GLY A 38 3.74 13.71 -12.93
N HIS A 39 4.69 14.15 -12.11
CA HIS A 39 5.10 13.40 -10.94
C HIS A 39 4.01 13.43 -9.88
N ARG A 40 3.89 12.33 -9.13
CA ARG A 40 2.93 12.21 -8.04
C ARG A 40 3.67 11.97 -6.74
N ARG A 41 3.33 12.73 -5.72
CA ARG A 41 3.90 12.60 -4.39
C ARG A 41 2.84 12.11 -3.41
N VAL A 42 3.19 11.12 -2.59
CA VAL A 42 2.32 10.67 -1.50
C VAL A 42 2.34 11.72 -0.40
N VAL A 43 1.15 12.18 -0.02
CA VAL A 43 0.98 13.08 1.12
C VAL A 43 0.76 12.25 2.37
N THR A 44 -0.20 11.34 2.34
CA THR A 44 -0.48 10.42 3.43
C THR A 44 -1.31 9.24 2.95
N VAL A 45 -1.44 8.23 3.80
CA VAL A 45 -2.26 7.04 3.53
C VAL A 45 -3.12 6.73 4.73
N GLY A 46 -4.13 5.88 4.51
CA GLY A 46 -4.94 5.34 5.58
C GLY A 46 -5.97 6.31 6.12
N ARG A 47 -6.11 6.35 7.43
CA ARG A 47 -7.18 7.09 8.10
C ARG A 47 -7.12 8.59 7.81
N ASP A 48 -5.93 9.17 7.83
CA ASP A 48 -5.76 10.61 7.56
C ASP A 48 -6.13 10.95 6.12
N ALA A 49 -5.81 10.09 5.16
CA ALA A 49 -6.23 10.26 3.77
C ALA A 49 -7.74 10.08 3.61
N SER A 50 -8.33 9.11 4.33
CA SER A 50 -9.75 8.81 4.26
C SER A 50 -10.63 9.99 4.65
N SER A 51 -10.22 10.77 5.64
CA SER A 51 -10.98 11.94 6.09
C SER A 51 -11.07 13.02 5.02
N LEU A 52 -10.23 12.94 3.98
CA LEU A 52 -10.15 13.92 2.89
C LEU A 52 -10.76 13.41 1.58
N LEU A 53 -11.36 12.22 1.59
CA LEU A 53 -12.08 11.70 0.41
C LEU A 53 -13.18 12.68 0.00
N GLY A 54 -13.16 13.07 -1.27
CA GLY A 54 -14.12 14.03 -1.82
C GLY A 54 -13.83 15.50 -1.46
N ARG A 55 -12.76 15.77 -0.70
CA ARG A 55 -12.38 17.12 -0.29
C ARG A 55 -10.99 17.44 -0.83
N THR A 56 -10.89 17.60 -2.13
CA THR A 56 -9.59 17.87 -2.75
C THR A 56 -9.48 19.30 -3.21
N ALA A 57 -8.40 19.95 -2.81
CA ALA A 57 -8.00 21.26 -3.35
C ALA A 57 -6.98 21.05 -4.46
N GLY A 58 -6.79 22.02 -5.32
CA GLY A 58 -6.00 21.93 -6.54
C GLY A 58 -4.71 21.12 -6.43
N GLY A 59 -4.55 20.14 -7.30
CA GLY A 59 -3.37 19.28 -7.37
C GLY A 59 -3.29 18.16 -6.33
N VAL A 60 -4.26 18.06 -5.42
CA VAL A 60 -4.29 17.01 -4.38
C VAL A 60 -5.52 16.13 -4.58
N ARG A 61 -5.33 14.80 -4.55
CA ARG A 61 -6.42 13.81 -4.71
C ARG A 61 -6.34 12.73 -3.66
N ALA A 62 -7.49 12.43 -3.05
CA ALA A 62 -7.68 11.23 -2.27
C ALA A 62 -8.35 10.17 -3.12
N LEU A 63 -7.80 8.95 -3.14
CA LEU A 63 -8.34 7.86 -3.95
C LEU A 63 -8.21 6.52 -3.25
N ARG A 64 -9.05 5.57 -3.68
CA ARG A 64 -9.00 4.18 -3.24
C ARG A 64 -8.25 3.37 -4.30
N PRO A 65 -7.09 2.77 -3.96
CA PRO A 65 -6.34 1.95 -4.93
C PRO A 65 -7.08 0.70 -5.39
N VAL A 66 -7.97 0.18 -4.53
CA VAL A 66 -8.75 -1.02 -4.80
C VAL A 66 -10.23 -0.69 -4.66
N GLN A 67 -11.04 -1.03 -5.68
CA GLN A 67 -12.49 -0.88 -5.64
C GLN A 67 -13.12 -2.15 -6.18
N ASP A 68 -14.11 -2.67 -5.45
CA ASP A 68 -14.83 -3.89 -5.82
C ASP A 68 -13.91 -5.07 -6.13
N GLY A 69 -12.82 -5.20 -5.36
CA GLY A 69 -11.86 -6.27 -5.54
C GLY A 69 -10.96 -6.13 -6.76
N VAL A 70 -10.92 -4.96 -7.39
CA VAL A 70 -10.13 -4.68 -8.58
C VAL A 70 -9.17 -3.52 -8.31
N ILE A 71 -7.95 -3.62 -8.82
CA ILE A 71 -6.99 -2.52 -8.78
C ILE A 71 -7.42 -1.46 -9.79
N VAL A 72 -7.68 -0.25 -9.30
CA VAL A 72 -8.15 0.86 -10.12
C VAL A 72 -7.02 1.44 -10.97
N ASP A 73 -5.85 1.58 -10.35
CA ASP A 73 -4.66 2.13 -10.98
C ASP A 73 -3.45 1.45 -10.36
N THR A 74 -2.70 0.72 -11.16
CA THR A 74 -1.57 -0.07 -10.70
C THR A 74 -0.50 0.80 -10.03
N GLU A 75 -0.18 1.95 -10.59
CA GLU A 75 0.79 2.87 -10.02
C GLU A 75 0.37 3.35 -8.63
N SER A 76 -0.90 3.70 -8.45
CA SER A 76 -1.42 4.13 -7.15
C SER A 76 -1.38 2.99 -6.13
N ALA A 77 -1.70 1.77 -6.54
CA ALA A 77 -1.63 0.61 -5.67
C ALA A 77 -0.20 0.30 -5.22
N GLU A 78 0.76 0.38 -6.14
CA GLU A 78 2.19 0.22 -5.82
C GLU A 78 2.66 1.29 -4.84
N THR A 79 2.32 2.53 -5.11
CA THR A 79 2.68 3.67 -4.26
C THR A 79 2.10 3.54 -2.86
N TYR A 80 0.83 3.13 -2.79
CA TYR A 80 0.15 2.88 -1.53
C TYR A 80 0.85 1.77 -0.73
N LEU A 81 1.18 0.66 -1.38
CA LEU A 81 1.85 -0.46 -0.73
C LEU A 81 3.23 -0.07 -0.19
N ARG A 82 4.02 0.65 -0.98
CA ARG A 82 5.33 1.16 -0.52
C ARG A 82 5.20 2.06 0.70
N ALA A 83 4.21 2.94 0.70
CA ALA A 83 3.97 3.85 1.83
C ALA A 83 3.56 3.07 3.09
N LEU A 84 2.71 2.06 2.94
CA LEU A 84 2.32 1.20 4.06
C LEU A 84 3.51 0.45 4.65
N ILE A 85 4.34 -0.14 3.81
CA ILE A 85 5.52 -0.88 4.26
C ILE A 85 6.45 0.04 5.05
N ARG A 86 6.66 1.26 4.56
CA ARG A 86 7.49 2.25 5.27
C ARG A 86 6.87 2.69 6.59
N ARG A 87 5.55 2.70 6.68
CA ARG A 87 4.86 3.05 7.92
C ARG A 87 4.97 1.94 8.97
N VAL A 88 4.88 0.67 8.55
CA VAL A 88 4.98 -0.47 9.45
C VAL A 88 6.44 -0.75 9.83
N ALA A 89 7.36 -0.54 8.91
CA ALA A 89 8.79 -0.72 9.11
C ALA A 89 9.53 0.54 8.63
N PRO A 90 9.55 1.61 9.46
CA PRO A 90 10.03 2.93 8.99
C PRO A 90 11.53 3.02 8.73
N ARG A 91 12.31 2.12 9.29
CA ARG A 91 13.76 2.16 9.11
C ARG A 91 14.22 1.14 8.09
N PRO A 92 15.20 1.47 7.22
CA PRO A 92 15.70 0.55 6.19
C PRO A 92 16.16 -0.80 6.76
N TRP A 93 16.82 -0.81 7.90
CA TRP A 93 17.29 -2.05 8.52
C TRP A 93 16.12 -2.91 9.06
N GLN A 94 14.99 -2.30 9.41
CA GLN A 94 13.78 -3.04 9.77
C GLN A 94 13.21 -3.72 8.53
N ARG A 95 13.05 -2.97 7.43
CA ARG A 95 12.52 -3.51 6.18
C ARG A 95 13.36 -4.67 5.64
N ALA A 96 14.67 -4.58 5.77
CA ALA A 96 15.59 -5.63 5.32
C ALA A 96 15.40 -6.96 6.06
N ARG A 97 14.68 -6.96 7.18
CA ARG A 97 14.36 -8.16 7.97
C ARG A 97 12.94 -8.66 7.74
N VAL A 98 12.18 -8.02 6.89
CA VAL A 98 10.77 -8.35 6.66
C VAL A 98 10.63 -9.37 5.54
N ARG A 99 9.85 -10.41 5.81
CA ARG A 99 9.24 -11.28 4.79
C ARG A 99 7.76 -10.95 4.79
N ALA A 100 7.19 -10.70 3.62
CA ALA A 100 5.79 -10.34 3.50
C ALA A 100 5.06 -11.28 2.56
N VAL A 101 3.85 -11.65 2.95
CA VAL A 101 2.88 -12.29 2.07
C VAL A 101 1.81 -11.26 1.79
N ILE A 102 1.58 -10.97 0.52
CA ILE A 102 0.63 -9.95 0.09
C ILE A 102 -0.62 -10.62 -0.46
N GLY A 103 -1.73 -10.44 0.22
CA GLY A 103 -3.05 -10.83 -0.28
C GLY A 103 -3.49 -9.80 -1.31
N VAL A 104 -3.34 -10.13 -2.59
CA VAL A 104 -3.76 -9.25 -3.68
C VAL A 104 -5.26 -9.34 -3.89
N PRO A 105 -5.91 -8.27 -4.39
CA PRO A 105 -7.34 -8.30 -4.71
C PRO A 105 -7.66 -9.45 -5.67
N SER A 106 -8.83 -10.06 -5.49
CA SER A 106 -9.24 -11.23 -6.28
C SER A 106 -9.34 -10.94 -7.78
N GLY A 107 -9.63 -9.69 -8.14
CA GLY A 107 -9.69 -9.26 -9.55
C GLY A 107 -8.36 -8.81 -10.13
N ALA A 108 -7.26 -8.95 -9.40
CA ALA A 108 -5.95 -8.56 -9.91
C ALA A 108 -5.47 -9.51 -11.00
N THR A 109 -4.91 -8.93 -12.07
CA THR A 109 -4.26 -9.72 -13.12
C THR A 109 -2.91 -10.25 -12.63
N PRO A 110 -2.35 -11.30 -13.27
CA PRO A 110 -1.00 -11.75 -12.93
C PRO A 110 0.06 -10.65 -13.04
N LEU A 111 -0.08 -9.74 -14.01
CA LEU A 111 0.84 -8.62 -14.18
C LEU A 111 0.73 -7.62 -13.03
N GLU A 112 -0.49 -7.29 -12.62
CA GLU A 112 -0.74 -6.43 -11.48
C GLU A 112 -0.22 -7.04 -10.18
N ARG A 113 -0.42 -8.33 -9.98
CA ARG A 113 0.11 -9.08 -8.84
C ARG A 113 1.64 -8.99 -8.79
N GLN A 114 2.30 -9.20 -9.93
CA GLN A 114 3.75 -9.11 -10.02
C GLN A 114 4.24 -7.68 -9.73
N ALA A 115 3.52 -6.67 -10.22
CA ALA A 115 3.85 -5.28 -9.98
C ALA A 115 3.81 -4.93 -8.48
N LEU A 116 2.83 -5.46 -7.74
CA LEU A 116 2.74 -5.26 -6.30
C LEU A 116 3.88 -5.94 -5.55
N ILE A 117 4.26 -7.14 -5.95
CA ILE A 117 5.40 -7.85 -5.37
C ILE A 117 6.69 -7.07 -5.59
N GLU A 118 6.90 -6.57 -6.81
CA GLU A 118 8.07 -5.74 -7.13
C GLU A 118 8.08 -4.43 -6.35
N ALA A 119 6.93 -3.81 -6.17
CA ALA A 119 6.82 -2.59 -5.37
C ALA A 119 7.25 -2.83 -3.91
N ALA A 120 6.87 -3.96 -3.35
CA ALA A 120 7.29 -4.34 -2.00
C ALA A 120 8.80 -4.58 -1.93
N ASP A 121 9.37 -5.26 -2.91
CA ASP A 121 10.82 -5.48 -2.99
C ASP A 121 11.56 -4.13 -3.10
N GLU A 122 11.08 -3.22 -3.92
CA GLU A 122 11.65 -1.89 -4.08
C GLU A 122 11.57 -1.06 -2.79
N ALA A 123 10.58 -1.30 -1.95
CA ALA A 123 10.48 -0.66 -0.65
C ALA A 123 11.56 -1.11 0.33
N GLY A 124 12.30 -2.15 0.00
CA GLY A 124 13.47 -2.61 0.77
C GLY A 124 13.23 -3.82 1.65
N ILE A 125 12.08 -4.49 1.55
CA ILE A 125 11.85 -5.71 2.31
C ILE A 125 12.68 -6.86 1.73
N ARG A 126 12.99 -7.82 2.58
CA ARG A 126 13.86 -8.94 2.21
C ARG A 126 13.22 -9.84 1.15
N ARG A 127 11.95 -10.14 1.30
CA ARG A 127 11.22 -11.02 0.38
C ARG A 127 9.73 -10.75 0.42
N ALA A 128 9.13 -10.63 -0.75
CA ALA A 128 7.68 -10.52 -0.91
C ALA A 128 7.16 -11.65 -1.78
N THR A 129 6.03 -12.20 -1.39
CA THR A 129 5.28 -13.17 -2.20
C THR A 129 3.81 -12.76 -2.23
N GLY A 130 3.10 -13.14 -3.28
CA GLY A 130 1.68 -12.85 -3.41
C GLY A 130 0.83 -14.11 -3.21
N LEU A 131 -0.34 -13.89 -2.68
CA LEU A 131 -1.38 -14.92 -2.53
C LEU A 131 -2.43 -14.76 -3.61
#